data_01286b39b6c51957b0b706426a132306
#
_entry.id   01286b39b6c51957b0b706426a132306
#
_cell.length_a   1.000
_cell.length_b   1.000
_cell.length_c   1.000
_cell.angle_alpha   90.00
_cell.angle_beta   90.00
_cell.angle_gamma   90.00
#
_symmetry.space_group_name_H-M   'P 1'
#
loop_
_entity.id
_entity.type
_entity.pdbx_description
1 polymer ?
#
loop_
_entity_poly.entity_id
_entity_poly.type
_entity_poly.pdbx_seq_one_letter_code
_entity_poly.pdbx_strand_id
1 'polypeptide(L)'
;GGGVAGTSCAYHLAKYGWKNVVLLERDQLTSGTTWHAAGLIGQLGATSTITKLRKYSLDLYKELEKTTGLSTGLKQNGAITVASSKDRMQELLRQATTAQLSNVEVEVLNKARIKELYSVLKNDDLVGGVYMPKDGQADPVGVTNVLAKAAKMLGVQIFEKSPVKKILVKNKRICGVETSQGKIDCEYVVLATGMWSRQIG
;
A
#
# COMPACT_ATOMS: atom_id res chain seq x y z
N GLY A 1 -1.37 -9.90 11.59
CA GLY A 1 -0.13 -9.40 11.00
C GLY A 1 -0.07 -7.90 10.92
N GLY A 2 1.04 -7.33 11.39
CA GLY A 2 1.29 -5.88 11.54
C GLY A 2 2.01 -5.22 10.36
N GLY A 3 1.94 -5.80 9.17
CA GLY A 3 2.38 -5.18 7.94
C GLY A 3 1.36 -4.17 7.42
N VAL A 4 1.68 -3.49 6.29
CA VAL A 4 0.83 -2.47 5.67
C VAL A 4 -0.60 -2.97 5.38
N ALA A 5 -0.76 -4.21 4.95
CA ALA A 5 -2.08 -4.78 4.67
C ALA A 5 -2.93 -4.94 5.94
N GLY A 6 -2.34 -5.48 7.03
CA GLY A 6 -3.05 -5.68 8.29
C GLY A 6 -3.41 -4.37 9.00
N THR A 7 -2.48 -3.42 9.05
CA THR A 7 -2.75 -2.09 9.64
C THR A 7 -3.78 -1.30 8.84
N SER A 8 -3.73 -1.39 7.49
CA SER A 8 -4.75 -0.79 6.63
C SER A 8 -6.13 -1.43 6.84
N CYS A 9 -6.20 -2.76 6.93
CA CYS A 9 -7.45 -3.46 7.19
C CYS A 9 -8.03 -3.05 8.56
N ALA A 10 -7.22 -3.07 9.61
CA ALA A 10 -7.64 -2.67 10.96
C ALA A 10 -8.17 -1.23 11.01
N TYR A 11 -7.45 -0.30 10.34
CA TYR A 11 -7.89 1.09 10.23
C TYR A 11 -9.27 1.19 9.54
N HIS A 12 -9.44 0.53 8.38
CA HIS A 12 -10.67 0.64 7.62
C HIS A 12 -11.85 -0.04 8.31
N LEU A 13 -11.64 -1.17 8.99
CA LEU A 13 -12.69 -1.80 9.81
C LEU A 13 -13.19 -0.81 10.87
N ALA A 14 -12.27 -0.19 11.62
CA ALA A 14 -12.66 0.79 12.64
C ALA A 14 -13.30 2.05 12.02
N LYS A 15 -12.78 2.55 10.90
CA LYS A 15 -13.35 3.68 10.14
C LYS A 15 -14.78 3.39 9.71
N TYR A 16 -15.09 2.16 9.35
CA TYR A 16 -16.46 1.73 8.97
C TYR A 16 -17.33 1.29 10.16
N GLY A 17 -16.90 1.58 11.39
CA GLY A 17 -17.73 1.41 12.59
C GLY A 17 -17.60 0.06 13.29
N TRP A 18 -16.73 -0.85 12.84
CA TRP A 18 -16.46 -2.07 13.55
C TRP A 18 -15.86 -1.78 14.93
N LYS A 19 -16.41 -2.46 15.95
CA LYS A 19 -15.93 -2.35 17.34
C LYS A 19 -15.09 -3.57 17.71
N ASN A 20 -14.30 -3.43 18.78
CA ASN A 20 -13.48 -4.52 19.31
C ASN A 20 -12.51 -5.12 18.29
N VAL A 21 -11.99 -4.29 17.38
CA VAL A 21 -10.99 -4.71 16.41
C VAL A 21 -9.65 -4.87 17.12
N VAL A 22 -9.03 -6.04 16.96
CA VAL A 22 -7.73 -6.38 17.54
C VAL A 22 -6.78 -6.75 16.41
N LEU A 23 -5.57 -6.16 16.39
CA LEU A 23 -4.49 -6.54 15.49
C LEU A 23 -3.39 -7.20 16.31
N LEU A 24 -3.01 -8.42 15.91
CA LEU A 24 -1.93 -9.19 16.52
C LEU A 24 -0.74 -9.26 15.55
N GLU A 25 0.42 -8.88 16.04
CA GLU A 25 1.69 -9.02 15.32
C GLU A 25 2.65 -9.89 16.13
N ARG A 26 3.29 -10.86 15.46
CA ARG A 26 4.18 -11.79 16.15
C ARG A 26 5.46 -11.15 16.68
N ASP A 27 5.96 -10.13 15.97
CA ASP A 27 7.18 -9.39 16.33
C ASP A 27 6.84 -7.91 16.56
N GLN A 28 7.36 -7.02 15.72
CA GLN A 28 7.08 -5.59 15.68
C GLN A 28 6.31 -5.25 14.41
N LEU A 29 5.54 -4.17 14.44
CA LEU A 29 4.95 -3.65 13.21
C LEU A 29 6.02 -3.48 12.14
N THR A 30 5.68 -3.81 10.90
CA THR A 30 6.54 -3.72 9.72
C THR A 30 7.64 -4.77 9.59
N SER A 31 7.97 -5.55 10.62
CA SER A 31 9.12 -6.48 10.65
C SER A 31 9.10 -7.60 9.59
N GLY A 32 7.94 -7.84 8.94
CA GLY A 32 7.82 -8.78 7.83
C GLY A 32 8.36 -8.22 6.52
N THR A 33 7.57 -8.35 5.42
CA THR A 33 8.00 -7.90 4.08
C THR A 33 7.76 -6.40 3.82
N THR A 34 7.03 -5.72 4.67
CA THR A 34 6.64 -4.32 4.46
C THR A 34 7.87 -3.40 4.34
N TRP A 35 8.84 -3.49 5.23
CA TRP A 35 10.01 -2.62 5.22
C TRP A 35 10.96 -2.85 4.03
N HIS A 36 10.84 -3.98 3.32
CA HIS A 36 11.60 -4.28 2.11
C HIS A 36 11.01 -3.62 0.85
N ALA A 37 9.80 -3.03 0.93
CA ALA A 37 9.17 -2.45 -0.25
C ALA A 37 9.93 -1.22 -0.72
N ALA A 38 10.01 -1.04 -2.05
CA ALA A 38 10.68 0.12 -2.66
C ALA A 38 9.95 1.45 -2.40
N GLY A 39 8.73 1.41 -1.91
CA GLY A 39 7.94 2.61 -1.58
C GLY A 39 7.42 3.37 -2.78
N LEU A 40 7.43 2.80 -3.98
CA LEU A 40 6.93 3.48 -5.17
C LEU A 40 5.39 3.62 -5.11
N ILE A 41 4.92 4.84 -5.30
CA ILE A 41 3.50 5.20 -5.29
C ILE A 41 3.09 5.63 -6.69
N GLY A 42 2.32 4.79 -7.36
CA GLY A 42 1.78 5.07 -8.70
C GLY A 42 0.25 5.09 -8.69
N GLN A 43 -0.35 6.04 -9.42
CA GLN A 43 -1.80 6.18 -9.46
C GLN A 43 -2.45 5.24 -10.49
N LEU A 44 -1.84 5.08 -11.66
CA LEU A 44 -2.39 4.24 -12.73
C LEU A 44 -2.21 2.75 -12.41
N GLY A 45 -3.30 2.00 -12.46
CA GLY A 45 -3.33 0.55 -12.34
C GLY A 45 -3.72 -0.15 -13.64
N ALA A 46 -3.61 -1.47 -13.67
CA ALA A 46 -3.98 -2.28 -14.83
C ALA A 46 -5.50 -2.24 -15.15
N THR A 47 -6.32 -1.89 -14.18
CA THR A 47 -7.78 -1.75 -14.33
C THR A 47 -8.26 -0.45 -13.68
N SER A 48 -9.47 -0.01 -14.06
CA SER A 48 -10.10 1.16 -13.44
C SER A 48 -10.29 1.01 -11.93
N THR A 49 -10.61 -0.20 -11.47
CA THR A 49 -10.76 -0.50 -10.03
C THR A 49 -9.43 -0.33 -9.29
N ILE A 50 -8.34 -0.87 -9.83
CA ILE A 50 -7.01 -0.70 -9.23
C ILE A 50 -6.56 0.76 -9.27
N THR A 51 -6.86 1.49 -10.34
CA THR A 51 -6.58 2.94 -10.42
C THR A 51 -7.33 3.71 -9.33
N LYS A 52 -8.61 3.42 -9.12
CA LYS A 52 -9.40 4.04 -8.04
C LYS A 52 -8.81 3.75 -6.66
N LEU A 53 -8.43 2.49 -6.42
CA LEU A 53 -7.81 2.07 -5.15
C LEU A 53 -6.48 2.79 -4.89
N ARG A 54 -5.62 2.90 -5.92
CA ARG A 54 -4.33 3.59 -5.81
C ARG A 54 -4.49 5.10 -5.56
N LYS A 55 -5.42 5.75 -6.26
CA LYS A 55 -5.76 7.17 -6.01
C LYS A 55 -6.27 7.37 -4.58
N TYR A 56 -7.20 6.52 -4.14
CA TYR A 56 -7.69 6.54 -2.77
C TYR A 56 -6.55 6.40 -1.74
N SER A 57 -5.62 5.47 -1.99
CA SER A 57 -4.47 5.27 -1.09
C SER A 57 -3.59 6.50 -0.98
N LEU A 58 -3.32 7.17 -2.12
CA LEU A 58 -2.54 8.41 -2.15
C LEU A 58 -3.20 9.54 -1.35
N ASP A 59 -4.50 9.73 -1.54
CA ASP A 59 -5.27 10.76 -0.83
C ASP A 59 -5.35 10.43 0.67
N LEU A 60 -5.55 9.15 1.01
CA LEU A 60 -5.57 8.66 2.39
C LEU A 60 -4.25 8.95 3.12
N TYR A 61 -3.11 8.73 2.47
CA TYR A 61 -1.81 9.00 3.11
C TYR A 61 -1.67 10.48 3.50
N LYS A 62 -2.08 11.39 2.62
CA LYS A 62 -2.09 12.84 2.91
C LYS A 62 -3.05 13.22 4.05
N GLU A 63 -4.23 12.61 4.08
CA GLU A 63 -5.22 12.82 5.13
C GLU A 63 -4.68 12.33 6.48
N LEU A 64 -4.10 11.14 6.49
CA LEU A 64 -3.61 10.51 7.72
C LEU A 64 -2.37 11.20 8.30
N GLU A 65 -1.49 11.76 7.48
CA GLU A 65 -0.38 12.60 7.98
C GLU A 65 -0.92 13.77 8.80
N LYS A 66 -1.94 14.46 8.28
CA LYS A 66 -2.58 15.59 8.98
C LYS A 66 -3.26 15.14 10.27
N THR A 67 -3.98 14.02 10.24
CA THR A 67 -4.76 13.53 11.37
C THR A 67 -3.88 12.95 12.48
N THR A 68 -2.83 12.22 12.11
CA THR A 68 -1.97 11.52 13.07
C THR A 68 -0.78 12.35 13.54
N GLY A 69 -0.37 13.35 12.76
CA GLY A 69 0.86 14.11 12.98
C GLY A 69 2.15 13.30 12.73
N LEU A 70 2.04 12.10 12.12
CA LEU A 70 3.17 11.29 11.69
C LEU A 70 3.36 11.41 10.18
N SER A 71 4.61 11.28 9.71
CA SER A 71 4.91 11.29 8.27
C SER A 71 4.81 9.90 7.67
N THR A 72 4.21 9.81 6.48
CA THR A 72 4.29 8.65 5.59
C THR A 72 5.54 8.68 4.71
N GLY A 73 6.32 9.76 4.77
CA GLY A 73 7.42 10.00 3.84
C GLY A 73 6.98 10.25 2.40
N LEU A 74 5.70 10.58 2.17
CA LEU A 74 5.14 10.80 0.83
C LEU A 74 5.78 12.01 0.16
N LYS A 75 6.43 11.75 -0.99
CA LYS A 75 6.98 12.75 -1.89
C LYS A 75 6.43 12.53 -3.30
N GLN A 76 5.64 13.49 -3.79
CA GLN A 76 5.10 13.46 -5.14
C GLN A 76 6.11 14.15 -6.09
N ASN A 77 7.16 13.47 -6.42
CA ASN A 77 8.24 13.93 -7.32
C ASN A 77 8.10 13.41 -8.75
N GLY A 78 6.97 12.76 -9.04
CA GLY A 78 6.66 12.19 -10.34
C GLY A 78 7.31 10.85 -10.60
N ALA A 79 6.83 10.18 -11.65
CA ALA A 79 7.43 8.96 -12.18
C ALA A 79 7.52 9.01 -13.70
N ILE A 80 8.69 8.62 -14.24
CA ILE A 80 8.91 8.51 -15.68
C ILE A 80 8.97 7.04 -16.04
N THR A 81 8.21 6.63 -17.05
CA THR A 81 8.34 5.32 -17.68
C THR A 81 8.83 5.53 -19.10
N VAL A 82 9.94 4.89 -19.45
CA VAL A 82 10.62 5.06 -20.75
C VAL A 82 10.37 3.87 -21.68
N ALA A 83 10.50 4.12 -22.98
CA ALA A 83 10.43 3.11 -24.04
C ALA A 83 11.73 3.13 -24.86
N SER A 84 12.35 1.96 -24.99
CA SER A 84 13.51 1.70 -25.87
C SER A 84 13.12 1.09 -27.22
N SER A 85 11.83 0.80 -27.45
CA SER A 85 11.31 0.31 -28.72
C SER A 85 10.02 1.03 -29.12
N LYS A 86 9.69 1.01 -30.42
CA LYS A 86 8.43 1.56 -30.93
C LYS A 86 7.22 0.85 -30.35
N ASP A 87 7.27 -0.46 -30.21
CA ASP A 87 6.17 -1.26 -29.66
C ASP A 87 5.90 -0.89 -28.18
N ARG A 88 6.98 -0.73 -27.40
CA ARG A 88 6.86 -0.26 -26.03
C ARG A 88 6.28 1.15 -25.96
N MET A 89 6.66 2.02 -26.90
CA MET A 89 6.09 3.37 -26.94
C MET A 89 4.59 3.36 -27.26
N GLN A 90 4.14 2.51 -28.16
CA GLN A 90 2.70 2.35 -28.45
C GLN A 90 1.94 1.88 -27.20
N GLU A 91 2.50 0.96 -26.43
CA GLU A 91 1.92 0.54 -25.18
C GLU A 91 1.81 1.71 -24.17
N LEU A 92 2.86 2.51 -24.03
CA LEU A 92 2.85 3.68 -23.15
C LEU A 92 1.82 4.73 -23.58
N LEU A 93 1.63 4.95 -24.88
CA LEU A 93 0.59 5.83 -25.39
C LEU A 93 -0.82 5.34 -25.04
N ARG A 94 -1.05 4.03 -25.14
CA ARG A 94 -2.31 3.42 -24.69
C ARG A 94 -2.53 3.58 -23.20
N GLN A 95 -1.47 3.39 -22.40
CA GLN A 95 -1.53 3.63 -20.95
C GLN A 95 -1.81 5.12 -20.64
N ALA A 96 -1.22 6.05 -21.37
CA ALA A 96 -1.49 7.48 -21.22
C ALA A 96 -2.96 7.81 -21.50
N THR A 97 -3.53 7.25 -22.56
CA THR A 97 -4.97 7.38 -22.85
C THR A 97 -5.84 6.84 -21.69
N THR A 98 -5.50 5.66 -21.17
CA THR A 98 -6.21 5.06 -20.02
C THR A 98 -6.08 5.92 -18.77
N ALA A 99 -4.91 6.55 -18.55
CA ALA A 99 -4.68 7.46 -17.44
C ALA A 99 -5.60 8.69 -17.54
N GLN A 100 -5.69 9.32 -18.72
CA GLN A 100 -6.59 10.45 -18.96
C GLN A 100 -8.05 10.09 -18.70
N LEU A 101 -8.53 8.95 -19.21
CA LEU A 101 -9.88 8.45 -18.96
C LEU A 101 -10.18 8.21 -17.48
N SER A 102 -9.14 7.96 -16.70
CA SER A 102 -9.21 7.74 -15.24
C SER A 102 -8.94 9.01 -14.42
N ASN A 103 -8.84 10.18 -15.07
CA ASN A 103 -8.43 11.44 -14.45
C ASN A 103 -7.08 11.32 -13.70
N VAL A 104 -6.12 10.62 -14.30
CA VAL A 104 -4.73 10.60 -13.88
C VAL A 104 -3.94 11.49 -14.83
N GLU A 105 -3.24 12.47 -14.27
CA GLU A 105 -2.41 13.40 -15.05
C GLU A 105 -1.22 12.66 -15.64
N VAL A 106 -1.02 12.85 -16.95
CA VAL A 106 0.05 12.19 -17.71
C VAL A 106 0.55 13.08 -18.83
N GLU A 107 1.86 13.14 -19.01
CA GLU A 107 2.56 13.82 -20.10
C GLU A 107 3.28 12.79 -20.96
N VAL A 108 3.12 12.85 -22.29
CA VAL A 108 3.90 12.04 -23.24
C VAL A 108 5.21 12.76 -23.51
N LEU A 109 6.33 12.05 -23.35
CA LEU A 109 7.67 12.62 -23.39
C LEU A 109 8.43 12.22 -24.64
N ASN A 110 9.09 13.21 -25.26
CA ASN A 110 10.19 12.98 -26.19
C ASN A 110 11.54 12.88 -25.42
N LYS A 111 12.63 12.53 -26.13
CA LYS A 111 13.96 12.37 -25.54
C LYS A 111 14.47 13.65 -24.85
N ALA A 112 14.25 14.82 -25.44
CA ALA A 112 14.69 16.09 -24.87
C ALA A 112 14.01 16.35 -23.53
N ARG A 113 12.70 16.15 -23.47
CA ARG A 113 11.92 16.34 -22.25
C ARG A 113 12.28 15.34 -21.15
N ILE A 114 12.60 14.09 -21.51
CA ILE A 114 13.12 13.09 -20.56
C ILE A 114 14.43 13.58 -19.93
N LYS A 115 15.33 14.13 -20.76
CA LYS A 115 16.63 14.63 -20.29
C LYS A 115 16.51 15.84 -19.37
N GLU A 116 15.54 16.72 -19.63
CA GLU A 116 15.22 17.86 -18.76
C GLU A 116 14.71 17.40 -17.39
N LEU A 117 13.77 16.44 -17.37
CA LEU A 117 13.18 15.93 -16.14
C LEU A 117 14.13 15.06 -15.32
N TYR A 118 15.02 14.32 -15.99
CA TYR A 118 15.96 13.42 -15.32
C TYR A 118 17.32 13.40 -16.04
N SER A 119 18.14 14.39 -15.75
CA SER A 119 19.40 14.68 -16.43
C SER A 119 20.46 13.57 -16.37
N VAL A 120 20.41 12.70 -15.35
CA VAL A 120 21.38 11.60 -15.18
C VAL A 120 21.04 10.38 -16.04
N LEU A 121 19.83 10.33 -16.62
CA LEU A 121 19.42 9.19 -17.45
C LEU A 121 20.11 9.27 -18.82
N LYS A 122 20.78 8.18 -19.23
CA LYS A 122 21.21 8.01 -20.61
C LYS A 122 19.97 7.73 -21.48
N ASN A 123 19.78 8.52 -22.54
CA ASN A 123 18.55 8.46 -23.35
C ASN A 123 18.79 8.28 -24.85
N ASP A 124 20.02 7.92 -25.27
CA ASP A 124 20.39 7.78 -26.70
C ASP A 124 19.58 6.67 -27.40
N ASP A 125 19.30 5.58 -26.67
CA ASP A 125 18.58 4.39 -27.10
C ASP A 125 17.07 4.46 -26.85
N LEU A 126 16.56 5.55 -26.25
CA LEU A 126 15.15 5.70 -26.00
C LEU A 126 14.37 6.19 -27.22
N VAL A 127 13.11 5.78 -27.33
CA VAL A 127 12.16 6.29 -28.33
C VAL A 127 11.31 7.42 -27.73
N GLY A 128 10.98 7.34 -26.45
CA GLY A 128 10.17 8.30 -25.73
C GLY A 128 9.77 7.74 -24.37
N GLY A 129 8.73 8.33 -23.76
CA GLY A 129 8.22 7.89 -22.47
C GLY A 129 6.93 8.57 -22.08
N VAL A 130 6.50 8.29 -20.86
CA VAL A 130 5.37 8.99 -20.21
C VAL A 130 5.79 9.43 -18.81
N TYR A 131 5.27 10.55 -18.37
CA TYR A 131 5.49 11.13 -17.05
C TYR A 131 4.18 11.31 -16.33
N MET A 132 4.11 10.84 -15.10
CA MET A 132 2.98 11.02 -14.20
C MET A 132 3.41 11.91 -13.03
N PRO A 133 3.10 13.22 -13.07
CA PRO A 133 3.67 14.19 -12.13
C PRO A 133 3.22 13.99 -10.68
N LYS A 134 2.07 13.37 -10.47
CA LYS A 134 1.51 13.12 -9.12
C LYS A 134 1.88 11.76 -8.54
N ASP A 135 2.59 10.93 -9.29
CA ASP A 135 3.23 9.73 -8.75
C ASP A 135 4.43 10.11 -7.89
N GLY A 136 4.95 9.16 -7.13
CA GLY A 136 6.08 9.47 -6.25
C GLY A 136 6.53 8.28 -5.42
N GLN A 137 6.94 8.57 -4.22
CA GLN A 137 7.41 7.57 -3.26
C GLN A 137 6.91 7.87 -1.85
N ALA A 138 6.85 6.84 -1.01
CA ALA A 138 6.56 6.95 0.41
C ALA A 138 7.47 5.98 1.19
N ASP A 139 7.62 6.20 2.48
CA ASP A 139 8.29 5.26 3.37
C ASP A 139 7.31 4.15 3.78
N PRO A 140 7.54 2.87 3.40
CA PRO A 140 6.64 1.78 3.76
C PRO A 140 6.45 1.60 5.27
N VAL A 141 7.49 1.86 6.05
CA VAL A 141 7.45 1.83 7.52
C VAL A 141 6.61 3.00 8.04
N GLY A 142 6.86 4.20 7.53
CA GLY A 142 6.09 5.40 7.87
C GLY A 142 4.60 5.23 7.57
N VAL A 143 4.25 4.78 6.37
CA VAL A 143 2.85 4.48 5.98
C VAL A 143 2.19 3.53 6.96
N THR A 144 2.87 2.43 7.32
CA THR A 144 2.31 1.42 8.22
C THR A 144 2.10 1.97 9.63
N ASN A 145 3.05 2.75 10.13
CA ASN A 145 2.96 3.38 11.46
C ASN A 145 1.85 4.44 11.51
N VAL A 146 1.68 5.22 10.45
CA VAL A 146 0.58 6.18 10.32
C VAL A 146 -0.77 5.48 10.34
N LEU A 147 -0.94 4.40 9.57
CA LEU A 147 -2.15 3.58 9.57
C LEU A 147 -2.43 2.95 10.94
N ALA A 148 -1.39 2.42 11.61
CA ALA A 148 -1.51 1.83 12.93
C ALA A 148 -1.91 2.88 13.98
N LYS A 149 -1.32 4.08 13.95
CA LYS A 149 -1.70 5.19 14.84
C LYS A 149 -3.15 5.62 14.59
N ALA A 150 -3.54 5.80 13.34
CA ALA A 150 -4.91 6.15 12.98
C ALA A 150 -5.91 5.08 13.44
N ALA A 151 -5.57 3.81 13.28
CA ALA A 151 -6.38 2.69 13.78
C ALA A 151 -6.55 2.75 15.31
N LYS A 152 -5.46 2.98 16.06
CA LYS A 152 -5.51 3.15 17.52
C LYS A 152 -6.38 4.33 17.94
N MET A 153 -6.32 5.45 17.23
CA MET A 153 -7.18 6.62 17.49
C MET A 153 -8.67 6.30 17.30
N LEU A 154 -9.01 5.30 16.47
CA LEU A 154 -10.37 4.78 16.28
C LEU A 154 -10.73 3.62 17.23
N GLY A 155 -9.87 3.30 18.20
CA GLY A 155 -10.12 2.29 19.23
C GLY A 155 -9.62 0.88 18.89
N VAL A 156 -8.84 0.69 17.82
CA VAL A 156 -8.20 -0.59 17.54
C VAL A 156 -7.12 -0.89 18.59
N GLN A 157 -7.15 -2.11 19.12
CA GLN A 157 -6.10 -2.59 19.99
C GLN A 157 -5.03 -3.30 19.16
N ILE A 158 -3.76 -2.90 19.30
CA ILE A 158 -2.64 -3.46 18.57
C ILE A 158 -1.66 -4.06 19.58
N PHE A 159 -1.41 -5.36 19.43
CA PHE A 159 -0.49 -6.12 20.27
C PHE A 159 0.67 -6.64 19.40
N GLU A 160 1.85 -6.15 19.68
CA GLU A 160 3.11 -6.68 19.15
C GLU A 160 3.63 -7.81 20.01
N LYS A 161 4.61 -8.57 19.52
CA LYS A 161 5.18 -9.76 20.20
C LYS A 161 4.10 -10.76 20.64
N SER A 162 3.04 -10.85 19.86
CA SER A 162 1.84 -11.66 20.14
C SER A 162 1.58 -12.66 19.00
N PRO A 163 2.43 -13.69 18.85
CA PRO A 163 2.28 -14.67 17.78
C PRO A 163 1.00 -15.49 17.96
N VAL A 164 0.18 -15.53 16.91
CA VAL A 164 -0.96 -16.44 16.80
C VAL A 164 -0.45 -17.83 16.49
N LYS A 165 -0.76 -18.79 17.35
CA LYS A 165 -0.38 -20.19 17.20
C LYS A 165 -1.41 -21.00 16.43
N LYS A 166 -2.70 -20.67 16.63
CA LYS A 166 -3.82 -21.43 16.04
C LYS A 166 -5.06 -20.56 15.91
N ILE A 167 -5.81 -20.78 14.83
CA ILE A 167 -7.18 -20.30 14.70
C ILE A 167 -8.11 -21.37 15.27
N LEU A 168 -8.98 -20.96 16.18
CA LEU A 168 -9.92 -21.86 16.86
C LEU A 168 -11.20 -21.93 16.07
N VAL A 169 -11.62 -23.17 15.74
CA VAL A 169 -12.83 -23.44 14.96
C VAL A 169 -13.71 -24.40 15.76
N LYS A 170 -14.99 -24.07 15.90
CA LYS A 170 -16.03 -24.91 16.50
C LYS A 170 -17.23 -24.95 15.56
N ASN A 171 -17.76 -26.13 15.29
CA ASN A 171 -18.92 -26.33 14.40
C ASN A 171 -18.72 -25.61 13.02
N LYS A 172 -17.54 -25.73 12.42
CA LYS A 172 -17.15 -25.09 11.13
C LYS A 172 -17.20 -23.56 11.13
N ARG A 173 -17.17 -22.91 12.29
CA ARG A 173 -17.12 -21.46 12.44
C ARG A 173 -15.92 -21.06 13.29
N ILE A 174 -15.30 -19.96 12.95
CA ILE A 174 -14.24 -19.36 13.77
C ILE A 174 -14.87 -18.95 15.10
N CYS A 175 -14.18 -19.24 16.20
CA CYS A 175 -14.59 -18.85 17.54
C CYS A 175 -13.46 -18.14 18.32
N GLY A 176 -12.28 -18.02 17.76
CA GLY A 176 -11.18 -17.31 18.42
C GLY A 176 -9.82 -17.61 17.80
N VAL A 177 -8.81 -17.10 18.45
CA VAL A 177 -7.39 -17.40 18.17
C VAL A 177 -6.65 -17.74 19.46
N GLU A 178 -5.65 -18.59 19.34
CA GLU A 178 -4.73 -18.94 20.44
C GLU A 178 -3.39 -18.23 20.23
N THR A 179 -2.95 -17.52 21.23
CA THR A 179 -1.64 -16.82 21.25
C THR A 179 -0.72 -17.42 22.32
N SER A 180 0.51 -16.91 22.40
CA SER A 180 1.43 -17.27 23.51
C SER A 180 0.97 -16.69 24.86
N GLN A 181 0.06 -15.72 24.86
CA GLN A 181 -0.41 -15.00 26.04
C GLN A 181 -1.83 -15.44 26.47
N GLY A 182 -2.45 -16.34 25.73
CA GLY A 182 -3.81 -16.82 25.99
C GLY A 182 -4.70 -16.85 24.76
N LYS A 183 -5.98 -17.10 25.00
CA LYS A 183 -7.00 -17.14 23.95
C LYS A 183 -7.71 -15.79 23.82
N ILE A 184 -8.08 -15.46 22.60
CA ILE A 184 -8.91 -14.29 22.28
C ILE A 184 -10.11 -14.81 21.51
N ASP A 185 -11.31 -14.62 22.05
CA ASP A 185 -12.55 -14.99 21.36
C ASP A 185 -12.84 -13.98 20.26
N CYS A 186 -13.24 -14.47 19.08
CA CYS A 186 -13.64 -13.62 17.95
C CYS A 186 -14.55 -14.37 16.98
N GLU A 187 -15.39 -13.63 16.27
CA GLU A 187 -16.27 -14.15 15.23
C GLU A 187 -15.61 -14.15 13.84
N TYR A 188 -14.66 -13.26 13.63
CA TYR A 188 -13.99 -13.05 12.34
C TYR A 188 -12.48 -12.96 12.53
N VAL A 189 -11.75 -13.54 11.58
CA VAL A 189 -10.30 -13.45 11.50
C VAL A 189 -9.89 -13.00 10.10
N VAL A 190 -9.06 -11.97 10.03
CA VAL A 190 -8.42 -11.53 8.79
C VAL A 190 -6.96 -11.98 8.81
N LEU A 191 -6.59 -12.83 7.85
CA LEU A 191 -5.21 -13.25 7.66
C LEU A 191 -4.46 -12.21 6.82
N ALA A 192 -3.61 -11.41 7.47
CA ALA A 192 -2.72 -10.45 6.84
C ALA A 192 -1.24 -10.79 7.14
N THR A 193 -0.92 -12.08 7.16
CA THR A 193 0.36 -12.63 7.62
C THR A 193 1.39 -12.77 6.51
N GLY A 194 1.17 -12.08 5.37
CA GLY A 194 2.12 -12.02 4.26
C GLY A 194 2.47 -13.42 3.73
N MET A 195 3.74 -13.66 3.48
CA MET A 195 4.23 -14.94 2.97
C MET A 195 4.05 -16.13 3.93
N TRP A 196 3.75 -15.86 5.21
CA TRP A 196 3.51 -16.90 6.23
C TRP A 196 2.04 -17.31 6.35
N SER A 197 1.14 -16.79 5.52
CA SER A 197 -0.31 -17.09 5.60
C SER A 197 -0.61 -18.59 5.51
N ARG A 198 0.13 -19.33 4.67
CA ARG A 198 -0.03 -20.78 4.53
C ARG A 198 0.27 -21.59 5.81
N GLN A 199 1.02 -21.02 6.75
CA GLN A 199 1.39 -21.73 8.00
C GLN A 199 0.29 -21.67 9.06
N ILE A 200 -0.64 -20.72 8.92
CA ILE A 200 -1.69 -20.44 9.91
C ILE A 200 -3.09 -20.79 9.37
N GLY A 201 -3.28 -20.72 8.05
CA GLY A 201 -4.55 -20.99 7.36
C GLY A 201 -4.79 -22.43 6.98
#